data_4b846918cba0dae9f01a34958d96c2b0
#
_entry.id   4b846918cba0dae9f01a34958d96c2b0
#
_cell.length_a   1.000
_cell.length_b   1.000
_cell.length_c   1.000
_cell.angle_alpha   90.00
_cell.angle_beta   90.00
_cell.angle_gamma   90.00
#
_symmetry.space_group_name_H-M   'P 1'
#
loop_
_entity.id
_entity.type
_entity.pdbx_description
1 polymer ?
#
loop_
_entity_poly.entity_id
_entity_poly.type
_entity_poly.pdbx_seq_one_letter_code
_entity_poly.pdbx_strand_id
1 'polypeptide(L)'
;MKIAIIIAVCVALFIVLKPLRKPILTFTVILAFIVGFGAIQYFNRPDGSTLESREEICAEFPRGKDWKISVEQKLDDHIISGIYSRDGMSGVAIFEPQGNGKYKLQSREWRNQDEIVISGATFDGVWHDIIWFNGAKTDYAEITYTYGGKKQEPIIHNSKGMEIFINPAPSNDYTLDVIYYDSVVYVGSRRWR
;
A
#
# COMPACT_ATOMS: atom_id res chain seq x y z
N MET A 1 17.16 8.45 -11.44
CA MET A 1 17.16 8.52 -12.92
C MET A 1 16.51 9.80 -13.46
N LYS A 2 15.28 10.18 -13.00
CA LYS A 2 14.54 11.38 -13.50
C LYS A 2 15.32 12.70 -13.37
N ILE A 3 16.00 12.95 -12.22
CA ILE A 3 16.79 14.18 -11.98
C ILE A 3 17.97 14.31 -12.94
N ALA A 4 18.68 13.22 -13.22
CA ALA A 4 19.81 13.23 -14.14
C ALA A 4 19.41 13.63 -15.58
N ILE A 5 18.23 13.19 -16.02
CA ILE A 5 17.67 13.56 -17.32
C ILE A 5 17.37 15.06 -17.37
N ILE A 6 16.76 15.62 -16.32
CA ILE A 6 16.46 17.07 -16.25
C ILE A 6 17.76 17.88 -16.34
N ILE A 7 18.77 17.50 -15.57
CA ILE A 7 20.07 18.17 -15.59
C ILE A 7 20.70 18.11 -16.98
N ALA A 8 20.70 16.93 -17.61
CA ALA A 8 21.25 16.76 -18.96
C ALA A 8 20.53 17.63 -19.99
N VAL A 9 19.19 17.73 -19.95
CA VAL A 9 18.41 18.57 -20.86
C VAL A 9 18.66 20.05 -20.59
N CYS A 10 18.74 20.50 -19.33
CA CYS A 10 19.09 21.88 -19.00
C CYS A 10 20.48 22.27 -19.50
N VAL A 11 21.48 21.37 -19.35
CA VAL A 11 22.82 21.59 -19.87
C VAL A 11 22.85 21.67 -21.40
N ALA A 12 22.12 20.76 -22.06
CA ALA A 12 22.00 20.78 -23.53
C ALA A 12 21.34 22.08 -24.04
N LEU A 13 20.25 22.52 -23.40
CA LEU A 13 19.59 23.80 -23.73
C LEU A 13 20.54 24.98 -23.50
N PHE A 14 21.31 24.99 -22.42
CA PHE A 14 22.28 26.04 -22.16
C PHE A 14 23.38 26.11 -23.24
N ILE A 15 23.87 24.95 -23.67
CA ILE A 15 24.91 24.88 -24.73
C ILE A 15 24.33 25.39 -26.06
N VAL A 16 23.13 24.94 -26.43
CA VAL A 16 22.48 25.32 -27.71
C VAL A 16 22.12 26.80 -27.74
N LEU A 17 21.68 27.38 -26.62
CA LEU A 17 21.25 28.78 -26.54
C LEU A 17 22.40 29.78 -26.28
N LYS A 18 23.56 29.28 -25.86
CA LYS A 18 24.74 30.12 -25.61
C LYS A 18 25.14 31.01 -26.78
N PRO A 19 25.12 30.59 -28.06
CA PRO A 19 25.47 31.44 -29.21
C PRO A 19 24.54 32.62 -29.42
N LEU A 20 23.33 32.59 -28.88
CA LEU A 20 22.34 33.66 -29.04
C LEU A 20 22.70 34.94 -28.27
N ARG A 21 23.72 34.94 -27.43
CA ARG A 21 24.20 36.07 -26.61
C ARG A 21 23.12 36.83 -25.84
N LYS A 22 21.99 36.15 -25.55
CA LYS A 22 20.87 36.72 -24.83
C LYS A 22 20.64 35.95 -23.52
N PRO A 23 21.38 36.25 -22.46
CA PRO A 23 21.36 35.47 -21.21
C PRO A 23 19.95 35.41 -20.57
N ILE A 24 19.19 36.49 -20.70
CA ILE A 24 17.82 36.57 -20.19
C ILE A 24 16.91 35.56 -20.90
N LEU A 25 16.99 35.46 -22.24
CA LEU A 25 16.20 34.52 -23.01
C LEU A 25 16.55 33.07 -22.64
N THR A 26 17.83 32.76 -22.50
CA THR A 26 18.33 31.45 -22.11
C THR A 26 17.78 31.05 -20.73
N PHE A 27 17.86 31.96 -19.76
CA PHE A 27 17.34 31.75 -18.42
C PHE A 27 15.82 31.51 -18.41
N THR A 28 15.07 32.31 -19.17
CA THR A 28 13.61 32.20 -19.28
C THR A 28 13.19 30.84 -19.86
N VAL A 29 13.88 30.38 -20.92
CA VAL A 29 13.59 29.07 -21.54
C VAL A 29 13.88 27.92 -20.58
N ILE A 30 15.01 27.96 -19.87
CA ILE A 30 15.35 26.94 -18.88
C ILE A 30 14.31 26.93 -17.74
N LEU A 31 13.96 28.10 -17.23
CA LEU A 31 12.94 28.20 -16.16
C LEU A 31 11.59 27.67 -16.62
N ALA A 32 11.13 28.05 -17.82
CA ALA A 32 9.87 27.56 -18.40
C ALA A 32 9.89 26.02 -18.55
N PHE A 33 11.05 25.45 -18.97
CA PHE A 33 11.20 23.99 -19.06
C PHE A 33 11.10 23.32 -17.69
N ILE A 34 11.79 23.86 -16.64
CA ILE A 34 11.75 23.31 -15.28
C ILE A 34 10.32 23.35 -14.72
N VAL A 35 9.65 24.51 -14.87
CA VAL A 35 8.27 24.68 -14.40
C VAL A 35 7.31 23.76 -15.16
N GLY A 36 7.41 23.72 -16.50
CA GLY A 36 6.56 22.87 -17.34
C GLY A 36 6.77 21.39 -17.02
N PHE A 37 8.02 20.94 -16.90
CA PHE A 37 8.33 19.57 -16.52
C PHE A 37 7.84 19.24 -15.10
N GLY A 38 8.03 20.16 -14.15
CA GLY A 38 7.51 20.01 -12.79
C GLY A 38 5.98 19.89 -12.76
N ALA A 39 5.30 20.71 -13.54
CA ALA A 39 3.84 20.64 -13.70
C ALA A 39 3.40 19.28 -14.28
N ILE A 40 4.03 18.81 -15.36
CA ILE A 40 3.75 17.50 -15.95
C ILE A 40 3.94 16.37 -14.93
N GLN A 41 5.04 16.39 -14.16
CA GLN A 41 5.28 15.38 -13.14
C GLN A 41 4.26 15.46 -11.99
N TYR A 42 3.80 16.65 -11.66
CA TYR A 42 2.77 16.84 -10.61
C TYR A 42 1.41 16.31 -11.06
N PHE A 43 0.99 16.63 -12.30
CA PHE A 43 -0.30 16.18 -12.84
C PHE A 43 -0.33 14.69 -13.20
N ASN A 44 0.84 14.09 -13.49
CA ASN A 44 0.96 12.66 -13.79
C ASN A 44 1.30 11.81 -12.55
N ARG A 45 1.17 12.35 -11.34
CA ARG A 45 1.30 11.52 -10.14
C ARG A 45 0.15 10.54 -10.06
N PRO A 46 0.43 9.28 -9.65
CA PRO A 46 -0.63 8.32 -9.44
C PRO A 46 -1.58 8.85 -8.34
N ASP A 47 -2.86 8.86 -8.64
CA ASP A 47 -3.91 9.43 -7.78
C ASP A 47 -4.77 8.36 -7.10
N GLY A 48 -4.41 7.08 -7.26
CA GLY A 48 -5.07 5.94 -6.65
C GLY A 48 -6.47 5.63 -7.18
N SER A 49 -6.96 6.37 -8.20
CA SER A 49 -8.32 6.20 -8.71
C SER A 49 -8.54 4.86 -9.41
N THR A 50 -7.51 4.31 -10.04
CA THR A 50 -7.52 3.01 -10.70
C THR A 50 -6.63 2.00 -10.00
N LEU A 51 -6.80 0.72 -10.30
CA LEU A 51 -5.94 -0.35 -9.79
C LEU A 51 -4.47 -0.10 -10.16
N GLU A 52 -4.22 0.25 -11.44
CA GLU A 52 -2.88 0.53 -11.93
C GLU A 52 -2.23 1.70 -11.18
N SER A 53 -3.02 2.76 -10.92
CA SER A 53 -2.54 3.92 -10.17
C SER A 53 -2.19 3.55 -8.72
N ARG A 54 -2.93 2.66 -8.08
CA ARG A 54 -2.61 2.15 -6.75
C ARG A 54 -1.39 1.23 -6.75
N GLU A 55 -1.22 0.39 -7.78
CA GLU A 55 0.01 -0.39 -7.97
C GLU A 55 1.23 0.51 -8.15
N GLU A 56 1.11 1.61 -8.91
CA GLU A 56 2.18 2.60 -9.06
C GLU A 56 2.55 3.25 -7.72
N ILE A 57 1.56 3.57 -6.88
CA ILE A 57 1.81 4.06 -5.51
C ILE A 57 2.56 2.99 -4.68
N CYS A 58 2.17 1.73 -4.80
CA CYS A 58 2.86 0.63 -4.14
C CYS A 58 4.29 0.42 -4.67
N ALA A 59 4.57 0.71 -5.94
CA ALA A 59 5.91 0.60 -6.51
C ALA A 59 6.93 1.60 -5.90
N GLU A 60 6.47 2.62 -5.19
CA GLU A 60 7.33 3.52 -4.42
C GLU A 60 7.81 2.90 -3.08
N PHE A 61 7.34 1.71 -2.72
CA PHE A 61 7.73 1.05 -1.47
C PHE A 61 9.18 0.59 -1.53
N PRO A 62 9.94 0.65 -0.41
CA PRO A 62 11.29 0.10 -0.35
C PRO A 62 11.27 -1.39 -0.70
N ARG A 63 12.25 -1.84 -1.47
CA ARG A 63 12.45 -3.22 -1.93
C ARG A 63 11.44 -3.80 -2.93
N GLY A 64 10.53 -3.01 -3.48
CA GLY A 64 9.54 -3.59 -4.38
C GLY A 64 9.21 -2.69 -5.55
N LYS A 65 10.02 -2.69 -6.60
CA LYS A 65 9.60 -2.09 -7.88
C LYS A 65 8.48 -2.88 -8.57
N ASP A 66 8.19 -4.09 -8.07
CA ASP A 66 7.29 -5.05 -8.69
C ASP A 66 6.13 -5.45 -7.76
N TRP A 67 5.70 -4.56 -6.86
CA TRP A 67 4.51 -4.77 -6.06
C TRP A 67 3.27 -4.85 -6.93
N LYS A 68 2.46 -5.88 -6.70
CA LYS A 68 1.18 -6.12 -7.36
C LYS A 68 0.08 -6.22 -6.34
N ILE A 69 -1.09 -5.74 -6.71
CA ILE A 69 -2.30 -5.91 -5.93
C ILE A 69 -3.00 -7.18 -6.42
N SER A 70 -3.23 -8.12 -5.50
CA SER A 70 -3.91 -9.39 -5.81
C SER A 70 -5.40 -9.33 -5.56
N VAL A 71 -5.80 -8.63 -4.52
CA VAL A 71 -7.18 -8.51 -4.09
C VAL A 71 -7.42 -7.15 -3.45
N GLU A 72 -8.62 -6.63 -3.62
CA GLU A 72 -9.05 -5.39 -2.98
C GLU A 72 -10.42 -5.60 -2.33
N GLN A 73 -10.58 -5.02 -1.16
CA GLN A 73 -11.84 -4.97 -0.44
C GLN A 73 -12.11 -3.53 -0.02
N LYS A 74 -13.36 -3.10 -0.14
CA LYS A 74 -13.79 -1.82 0.39
C LYS A 74 -14.36 -2.00 1.79
N LEU A 75 -13.95 -1.11 2.69
CA LEU A 75 -14.57 -0.91 3.99
C LEU A 75 -14.85 0.58 4.13
N ASP A 76 -16.11 0.93 4.29
CA ASP A 76 -16.57 2.32 4.16
C ASP A 76 -16.06 2.93 2.83
N ASP A 77 -15.42 4.08 2.88
CA ASP A 77 -14.84 4.70 1.68
C ASP A 77 -13.36 4.34 1.44
N HIS A 78 -12.77 3.47 2.28
CA HIS A 78 -11.37 3.03 2.14
C HIS A 78 -11.24 1.82 1.22
N ILE A 79 -10.07 1.70 0.58
CA ILE A 79 -9.69 0.50 -0.18
C ILE A 79 -8.56 -0.18 0.58
N ILE A 80 -8.76 -1.45 0.89
CA ILE A 80 -7.78 -2.32 1.54
C ILE A 80 -7.31 -3.31 0.49
N SER A 81 -6.00 -3.30 0.23
CA SER A 81 -5.38 -4.08 -0.84
C SER A 81 -4.40 -5.08 -0.26
N GLY A 82 -4.58 -6.35 -0.62
CA GLY A 82 -3.57 -7.39 -0.44
C GLY A 82 -2.52 -7.27 -1.53
N ILE A 83 -1.27 -7.07 -1.14
CA ILE A 83 -0.15 -6.83 -2.06
C ILE A 83 0.92 -7.90 -1.93
N TYR A 84 1.59 -8.19 -3.03
CA TYR A 84 2.72 -9.12 -3.07
C TYR A 84 3.80 -8.60 -4.03
N SER A 85 5.03 -9.05 -3.82
CA SER A 85 6.15 -8.76 -4.71
C SER A 85 6.73 -10.03 -5.29
N ARG A 86 7.48 -9.92 -6.39
CA ARG A 86 8.20 -11.06 -7.00
C ARG A 86 9.24 -11.67 -6.07
N ASP A 87 9.76 -10.91 -5.13
CA ASP A 87 10.75 -11.38 -4.15
C ASP A 87 10.10 -12.17 -3.00
N GLY A 88 8.81 -12.52 -3.11
CA GLY A 88 8.09 -13.31 -2.12
C GLY A 88 7.64 -12.53 -0.90
N MET A 89 7.65 -11.21 -0.94
CA MET A 89 7.08 -10.40 0.13
C MET A 89 5.58 -10.26 -0.03
N SER A 90 4.89 -10.25 1.09
CA SER A 90 3.44 -10.06 1.19
C SER A 90 3.13 -8.87 2.07
N GLY A 91 2.03 -8.17 1.81
CA GLY A 91 1.66 -7.01 2.60
C GLY A 91 0.22 -6.58 2.44
N VAL A 92 -0.15 -5.60 3.23
CA VAL A 92 -1.43 -4.89 3.15
C VAL A 92 -1.15 -3.41 2.90
N ALA A 93 -1.84 -2.84 1.94
CA ALA A 93 -1.86 -1.40 1.70
C ALA A 93 -3.29 -0.88 1.92
N ILE A 94 -3.41 0.23 2.63
CA ILE A 94 -4.70 0.87 2.92
C ILE A 94 -4.70 2.23 2.27
N PHE A 95 -5.72 2.48 1.47
CA PHE A 95 -5.91 3.72 0.75
C PHE A 95 -7.12 4.46 1.30
N GLU A 96 -6.94 5.72 1.67
CA GLU A 96 -8.01 6.61 2.13
C GLU A 96 -8.54 7.49 0.99
N PRO A 97 -9.84 7.81 0.98
CA PRO A 97 -10.43 8.64 -0.05
C PRO A 97 -9.92 10.08 0.03
N GLN A 98 -9.70 10.69 -1.13
CA GLN A 98 -9.32 12.10 -1.29
C GLN A 98 -10.44 12.94 -1.92
N GLY A 99 -11.59 12.32 -2.18
CA GLY A 99 -12.67 12.90 -2.99
C GLY A 99 -12.47 12.71 -4.50
N ASN A 100 -13.54 12.90 -5.26
CA ASN A 100 -13.54 12.74 -6.72
C ASN A 100 -13.03 11.37 -7.22
N GLY A 101 -13.25 10.31 -6.44
CA GLY A 101 -12.80 8.96 -6.79
C GLY A 101 -11.28 8.74 -6.68
N LYS A 102 -10.56 9.66 -6.06
CA LYS A 102 -9.11 9.56 -5.83
C LYS A 102 -8.82 8.99 -4.47
N TYR A 103 -7.68 8.31 -4.37
CA TYR A 103 -7.21 7.70 -3.13
C TYR A 103 -5.74 7.99 -2.91
N LYS A 104 -5.35 8.16 -1.66
CA LYS A 104 -3.93 8.19 -1.28
C LYS A 104 -3.62 7.06 -0.31
N LEU A 105 -2.38 6.62 -0.30
CA LEU A 105 -1.90 5.64 0.66
C LEU A 105 -1.97 6.22 2.08
N GLN A 106 -2.74 5.57 2.95
CA GLN A 106 -2.85 5.88 4.37
C GLN A 106 -1.80 5.12 5.17
N SER A 107 -1.73 3.81 4.96
CA SER A 107 -0.81 2.94 5.67
C SER A 107 -0.42 1.72 4.84
N ARG A 108 0.67 1.08 5.25
CA ARG A 108 1.16 -0.15 4.64
C ARG A 108 1.90 -0.99 5.66
N GLU A 109 1.76 -2.29 5.52
CA GLU A 109 2.55 -3.27 6.28
C GLU A 109 2.95 -4.40 5.34
N TRP A 110 4.17 -4.90 5.46
CA TRP A 110 4.64 -6.05 4.68
C TRP A 110 5.57 -6.92 5.50
N ARG A 111 5.66 -8.20 5.12
CA ARG A 111 6.52 -9.20 5.71
C ARG A 111 7.18 -10.06 4.64
N ASN A 112 8.29 -10.68 4.98
CA ASN A 112 8.97 -11.62 4.09
C ASN A 112 8.28 -12.97 4.15
N GLN A 113 7.90 -13.51 3.00
CA GLN A 113 7.46 -14.89 2.78
C GLN A 113 6.34 -15.41 3.71
N ASP A 114 5.57 -14.52 4.32
CA ASP A 114 4.45 -14.92 5.14
C ASP A 114 3.21 -15.13 4.26
N GLU A 115 2.57 -16.29 4.40
CA GLU A 115 1.30 -16.60 3.75
C GLU A 115 0.13 -15.83 4.37
N ILE A 116 0.32 -15.33 5.59
CA ILE A 116 -0.66 -14.53 6.32
C ILE A 116 -0.01 -13.25 6.80
N VAL A 117 -0.59 -12.12 6.45
CA VAL A 117 -0.20 -10.81 6.97
C VAL A 117 -1.33 -10.26 7.83
N ILE A 118 -1.01 -9.99 9.09
CA ILE A 118 -1.93 -9.36 10.03
C ILE A 118 -1.54 -7.90 10.16
N SER A 119 -2.47 -7.03 9.84
CA SER A 119 -2.37 -5.58 9.95
C SER A 119 -3.57 -5.04 10.71
N GLY A 120 -3.71 -3.75 10.82
CA GLY A 120 -4.90 -3.13 11.35
C GLY A 120 -4.90 -1.63 11.12
N ALA A 121 -6.10 -1.06 11.13
CA ALA A 121 -6.32 0.36 10.98
C ALA A 121 -7.60 0.81 11.67
N THR A 122 -7.69 2.12 11.92
CA THR A 122 -8.92 2.72 12.44
C THR A 122 -9.76 3.25 11.28
N PHE A 123 -11.02 2.80 11.21
CA PHE A 123 -12.03 3.30 10.30
C PHE A 123 -13.19 3.83 11.15
N ASP A 124 -13.62 5.05 10.90
CA ASP A 124 -14.69 5.74 11.65
C ASP A 124 -14.55 5.65 13.18
N GLY A 125 -13.30 5.74 13.67
CA GLY A 125 -13.00 5.69 15.10
C GLY A 125 -12.98 4.27 15.69
N VAL A 126 -13.24 3.23 14.91
CA VAL A 126 -13.18 1.83 15.34
C VAL A 126 -11.94 1.16 14.75
N TRP A 127 -11.16 0.51 15.61
CA TRP A 127 -10.04 -0.30 15.15
C TRP A 127 -10.53 -1.58 14.50
N HIS A 128 -9.96 -1.92 13.34
CA HIS A 128 -10.22 -3.18 12.65
C HIS A 128 -8.91 -3.96 12.49
N ASP A 129 -8.99 -5.26 12.76
CA ASP A 129 -7.97 -6.20 12.35
C ASP A 129 -8.16 -6.58 10.90
N ILE A 130 -7.06 -6.58 10.16
CA ILE A 130 -7.02 -6.91 8.76
C ILE A 130 -6.09 -8.11 8.60
N ILE A 131 -6.63 -9.20 8.11
CA ILE A 131 -5.88 -10.43 7.89
C ILE A 131 -5.89 -10.71 6.39
N TRP A 132 -4.73 -10.67 5.76
CA TRP A 132 -4.61 -11.04 4.38
C TRP A 132 -4.00 -12.44 4.24
N PHE A 133 -4.71 -13.29 3.55
CA PHE A 133 -4.33 -14.64 3.20
C PHE A 133 -3.73 -14.63 1.79
N ASN A 134 -2.40 -14.82 1.69
CA ASN A 134 -1.68 -14.78 0.43
C ASN A 134 -1.46 -16.20 -0.10
N GLY A 135 -2.36 -16.66 -0.95
CA GLY A 135 -2.17 -17.92 -1.65
C GLY A 135 -2.44 -19.15 -0.78
N ALA A 136 -3.53 -19.11 -0.08
CA ALA A 136 -3.95 -20.19 0.79
C ALA A 136 -3.93 -21.56 0.12
N LYS A 137 -3.18 -22.46 0.69
CA LYS A 137 -3.27 -23.90 0.41
C LYS A 137 -4.36 -24.58 1.23
N THR A 138 -5.07 -23.81 2.06
CA THR A 138 -6.02 -24.34 3.05
C THR A 138 -7.44 -23.90 2.77
N ASP A 139 -8.36 -24.77 3.12
CA ASP A 139 -9.78 -24.54 2.92
C ASP A 139 -10.36 -23.56 3.95
N TYR A 140 -9.71 -23.34 5.10
CA TYR A 140 -10.20 -22.42 6.13
C TYR A 140 -9.15 -22.02 7.17
N ALA A 141 -9.42 -20.92 7.86
CA ALA A 141 -8.65 -20.45 9.02
C ALA A 141 -9.58 -20.30 10.25
N GLU A 142 -9.06 -20.59 11.43
CA GLU A 142 -9.71 -20.26 12.70
C GLU A 142 -9.12 -18.97 13.26
N ILE A 143 -9.97 -17.97 13.46
CA ILE A 143 -9.60 -16.66 14.01
C ILE A 143 -10.21 -16.56 15.39
N THR A 144 -9.37 -16.50 16.41
CA THR A 144 -9.82 -16.49 17.80
C THR A 144 -9.35 -15.23 18.53
N TYR A 145 -10.27 -14.55 19.16
CA TYR A 145 -10.00 -13.41 20.02
C TYR A 145 -10.01 -13.84 21.49
N THR A 146 -9.08 -13.29 22.26
CA THR A 146 -9.09 -13.43 23.73
C THR A 146 -9.05 -12.04 24.35
N TYR A 147 -10.09 -11.67 25.09
CA TYR A 147 -10.20 -10.41 25.80
C TYR A 147 -10.94 -10.57 27.13
N GLY A 148 -10.66 -9.68 28.10
CA GLY A 148 -11.19 -9.82 29.45
C GLY A 148 -10.80 -11.14 30.12
N GLY A 149 -9.66 -11.73 29.74
CA GLY A 149 -9.18 -13.02 30.27
C GLY A 149 -9.96 -14.25 29.74
N LYS A 150 -10.84 -14.09 28.76
CA LYS A 150 -11.64 -15.18 28.20
C LYS A 150 -11.37 -15.35 26.72
N LYS A 151 -11.11 -16.58 26.31
CA LYS A 151 -11.03 -16.99 24.91
C LYS A 151 -12.46 -17.05 24.35
N GLN A 152 -12.67 -16.40 23.22
CA GLN A 152 -13.94 -16.37 22.52
C GLN A 152 -14.09 -17.59 21.60
N GLU A 153 -15.31 -17.86 21.13
CA GLU A 153 -15.52 -18.86 20.09
C GLU A 153 -14.78 -18.47 18.81
N PRO A 154 -14.11 -19.41 18.14
CA PRO A 154 -13.39 -19.13 16.93
C PRO A 154 -14.33 -18.73 15.78
N ILE A 155 -13.94 -17.72 15.04
CA ILE A 155 -14.55 -17.37 13.76
C ILE A 155 -13.91 -18.27 12.70
N ILE A 156 -14.72 -19.06 12.02
CA ILE A 156 -14.25 -19.91 10.94
C ILE A 156 -14.35 -19.10 9.64
N HIS A 157 -13.22 -18.82 9.06
CA HIS A 157 -13.11 -18.14 7.78
C HIS A 157 -12.73 -19.15 6.69
N ASN A 158 -13.64 -19.32 5.72
CA ASN A 158 -13.40 -20.19 4.57
C ASN A 158 -12.62 -19.42 3.51
N SER A 159 -11.31 -19.52 3.56
CA SER A 159 -10.43 -18.88 2.60
C SER A 159 -10.20 -19.80 1.39
N LYS A 160 -10.66 -19.39 0.23
CA LYS A 160 -10.39 -20.09 -1.04
C LYS A 160 -9.47 -19.25 -1.90
N GLY A 161 -8.19 -19.19 -1.53
CA GLY A 161 -7.20 -18.44 -2.29
C GLY A 161 -6.77 -17.13 -1.62
N MET A 162 -6.49 -16.12 -2.42
CA MET A 162 -6.07 -14.81 -1.93
C MET A 162 -7.29 -14.02 -1.45
N GLU A 163 -7.37 -13.73 -0.15
CA GLU A 163 -8.54 -13.08 0.45
C GLU A 163 -8.14 -12.18 1.62
N ILE A 164 -8.92 -11.12 1.82
CA ILE A 164 -8.77 -10.22 2.96
C ILE A 164 -9.94 -10.45 3.91
N PHE A 165 -9.63 -10.74 5.16
CA PHE A 165 -10.60 -10.76 6.25
C PHE A 165 -10.46 -9.49 7.07
N ILE A 166 -11.59 -8.81 7.34
CA ILE A 166 -11.63 -7.57 8.12
C ILE A 166 -12.64 -7.75 9.23
N ASN A 167 -12.22 -7.48 10.46
CA ASN A 167 -13.09 -7.59 11.63
C ASN A 167 -12.85 -6.42 12.60
N PRO A 168 -13.89 -5.77 13.12
CA PRO A 168 -13.74 -4.79 14.18
C PRO A 168 -13.13 -5.44 15.42
N ALA A 169 -12.17 -4.78 16.02
CA ALA A 169 -11.53 -5.26 17.24
C ALA A 169 -12.54 -5.28 18.40
N PRO A 170 -12.56 -6.35 19.19
CA PRO A 170 -13.55 -6.51 20.26
C PRO A 170 -13.31 -5.59 21.46
N SER A 171 -12.08 -5.11 21.63
CA SER A 171 -11.68 -4.23 22.73
C SER A 171 -10.33 -3.57 22.46
N ASN A 172 -9.87 -2.69 23.35
CA ASN A 172 -8.55 -2.07 23.25
C ASN A 172 -7.40 -2.97 23.76
N ASP A 173 -7.72 -4.06 24.46
CA ASP A 173 -6.73 -5.03 24.97
C ASP A 173 -7.24 -6.44 24.67
N TYR A 174 -6.62 -7.07 23.70
CA TYR A 174 -6.96 -8.41 23.27
C TYR A 174 -5.75 -9.12 22.67
N THR A 175 -5.84 -10.43 22.57
CA THR A 175 -4.95 -11.24 21.72
C THR A 175 -5.74 -11.81 20.57
N LEU A 176 -5.10 -11.89 19.42
CA LEU A 176 -5.63 -12.45 18.20
C LEU A 176 -4.78 -13.66 17.82
N ASP A 177 -5.40 -14.83 17.78
CA ASP A 177 -4.80 -16.07 17.32
C ASP A 177 -5.41 -16.45 15.98
N VAL A 178 -4.58 -16.65 14.97
CA VAL A 178 -4.99 -17.16 13.66
C VAL A 178 -4.36 -18.53 13.47
N ILE A 179 -5.20 -19.56 13.45
CA ILE A 179 -4.79 -20.94 13.19
C ILE A 179 -5.17 -21.26 11.75
N TYR A 180 -4.17 -21.63 10.99
CA TYR A 180 -4.28 -21.92 9.57
C TYR A 180 -4.03 -23.42 9.35
N TYR A 181 -5.02 -24.14 8.82
CA TYR A 181 -4.90 -25.59 8.65
C TYR A 181 -4.06 -25.91 7.43
N ASP A 182 -2.91 -26.30 7.61
CA ASP A 182 -2.02 -27.26 6.96
C ASP A 182 -0.55 -27.08 7.30
N SER A 183 -0.17 -26.27 8.26
CA SER A 183 1.17 -26.33 8.83
C SER A 183 1.70 -25.11 9.60
N VAL A 184 1.01 -24.00 9.71
CA VAL A 184 1.59 -22.89 10.45
C VAL A 184 0.57 -22.24 11.38
N VAL A 185 0.84 -22.41 12.66
CA VAL A 185 0.21 -21.63 13.72
C VAL A 185 0.85 -20.25 13.72
N TYR A 186 0.10 -19.23 13.36
CA TYR A 186 0.49 -17.85 13.64
C TYR A 186 -0.18 -17.40 14.93
N VAL A 187 0.62 -17.22 15.97
CA VAL A 187 0.18 -16.61 17.23
C VAL A 187 0.63 -15.16 17.22
N GLY A 188 -0.26 -14.27 16.90
CA GLY A 188 -0.04 -12.83 16.97
C GLY A 188 -0.74 -12.26 18.20
N SER A 189 0.01 -11.82 19.22
CA SER A 189 -0.57 -10.98 20.26
C SER A 189 -0.35 -9.51 19.94
N ARG A 190 -1.41 -8.73 19.86
CA ARG A 190 -1.31 -7.27 19.82
C ARG A 190 -1.86 -6.71 21.13
N ARG A 191 -1.00 -6.04 21.88
CA ARG A 191 -1.40 -5.14 22.94
C ARG A 191 -1.25 -3.71 22.44
N TRP A 192 -2.34 -3.01 22.33
CA TRP A 192 -2.33 -1.58 22.10
C TRP A 192 -2.34 -0.87 23.46
N ARG A 193 -1.34 -0.04 23.69
CA ARG A 193 -1.33 0.89 24.84
C ARG A 193 -1.73 2.26 24.39
#